data_3ae4abbb002eb5c07b2269d5e05db032
#
_entry.id   3ae4abbb002eb5c07b2269d5e05db032
#
_cell.length_a   1.000
_cell.length_b   1.000
_cell.length_c   1.000
_cell.angle_alpha   90.00
_cell.angle_beta   90.00
_cell.angle_gamma   90.00
#
_symmetry.space_group_name_H-M   'P 1'
#
loop_
_entity.id
_entity.type
_entity.pdbx_description
1 polymer ?
#
loop_
_entity_poly.entity_id
_entity_poly.type
_entity_poly.pdbx_seq_one_letter_code
_entity_poly.pdbx_strand_id
1 'polypeptide(L)'
;MSLLMRASRRAFWVLCRILPVKRNKIVFQSYYGRAYSDNPKYIAEKLRKTGKDIDFVWVTNGVEEPKAPEGFRVVLFRSFKYIYEMSTAKIWVDNSRKEYCMKKKNQYYMQTWHGGFAFKKVERAVEKDLAPRYVKQAKRDAEQTDVMLSNSNASSKVYREDFWYNGEILPKGLPRNDRLFDFTDEDVKNIRSSLKIENDIRLLLYAPTFRKDHGFQAYTLDYERCCRALEKRFGGKWKILLRLHPNI
;
A
#
# COMPACT_ATOMS: atom_id res chain seq x y z
N MET A 1 -9.72 -5.98 -21.16
CA MET A 1 -10.18 -7.27 -20.61
C MET A 1 -11.61 -7.51 -21.07
N SER A 2 -11.88 -8.64 -21.78
CA SER A 2 -13.19 -8.93 -22.40
C SER A 2 -14.30 -9.13 -21.35
N LEU A 3 -15.54 -8.91 -21.76
CA LEU A 3 -16.73 -9.09 -20.90
C LEU A 3 -16.86 -10.55 -20.45
N LEU A 4 -16.55 -11.49 -21.34
CA LEU A 4 -16.51 -12.92 -21.07
C LEU A 4 -15.55 -13.28 -19.93
N MET A 5 -14.34 -12.72 -19.94
CA MET A 5 -13.35 -12.96 -18.88
C MET A 5 -13.78 -12.39 -17.52
N ARG A 6 -14.53 -11.29 -17.51
CA ARG A 6 -15.12 -10.76 -16.28
C ARG A 6 -16.22 -11.67 -15.73
N ALA A 7 -17.06 -12.17 -16.62
CA ALA A 7 -18.15 -13.09 -16.26
C ALA A 7 -17.59 -14.41 -15.73
N SER A 8 -16.60 -15.01 -16.42
CA SER A 8 -15.98 -16.27 -15.99
C SER A 8 -15.30 -16.18 -14.61
N ARG A 9 -14.64 -15.05 -14.33
CA ARG A 9 -14.05 -14.82 -13.00
C ARG A 9 -15.11 -14.68 -11.92
N ARG A 10 -16.23 -14.02 -12.19
CA ARG A 10 -17.35 -13.92 -11.24
C ARG A 10 -17.94 -15.30 -10.95
N ALA A 11 -18.20 -16.07 -12.01
CA ALA A 11 -18.69 -17.44 -11.86
C ALA A 11 -17.71 -18.31 -11.04
N PHE A 12 -16.42 -18.23 -11.34
CA PHE A 12 -15.38 -18.94 -10.58
C PHE A 12 -15.32 -18.50 -9.12
N TRP A 13 -15.51 -17.20 -8.83
CA TRP A 13 -15.57 -16.74 -7.44
C TRP A 13 -16.76 -17.32 -6.69
N VAL A 14 -17.92 -17.38 -7.34
CA VAL A 14 -19.12 -18.03 -6.76
C VAL A 14 -18.84 -19.50 -6.46
N LEU A 15 -18.24 -20.23 -7.41
CA LEU A 15 -17.83 -21.63 -7.19
C LEU A 15 -16.84 -21.77 -6.03
N CYS A 16 -15.87 -20.88 -5.90
CA CYS A 16 -14.91 -20.91 -4.80
C CYS A 16 -15.53 -20.62 -3.43
N ARG A 17 -16.77 -20.14 -3.34
CA ARG A 17 -17.44 -19.92 -2.04
C ARG A 17 -17.72 -21.19 -1.26
N ILE A 18 -17.86 -22.33 -1.94
CA ILE A 18 -18.06 -23.63 -1.27
C ILE A 18 -16.78 -24.17 -0.64
N LEU A 19 -15.60 -23.71 -1.09
CA LEU A 19 -14.32 -24.18 -0.58
C LEU A 19 -14.12 -23.77 0.89
N PRO A 20 -13.49 -24.61 1.72
CA PRO A 20 -13.22 -24.29 3.11
C PRO A 20 -12.19 -23.15 3.23
N VAL A 21 -12.32 -22.37 4.30
CA VAL A 21 -11.34 -21.34 4.67
C VAL A 21 -10.21 -21.98 5.46
N LYS A 22 -8.98 -21.83 5.00
CA LYS A 22 -7.76 -22.32 5.65
C LYS A 22 -7.36 -21.36 6.77
N ARG A 23 -7.33 -21.83 8.01
CA ARG A 23 -7.17 -21.02 9.22
C ARG A 23 -5.83 -20.28 9.30
N ASN A 24 -4.76 -20.85 8.74
CA ASN A 24 -3.41 -20.30 8.75
C ASN A 24 -3.04 -19.54 7.47
N LYS A 25 -3.96 -19.34 6.51
CA LYS A 25 -3.66 -18.65 5.26
C LYS A 25 -3.96 -17.17 5.35
N ILE A 26 -2.99 -16.35 4.95
CA ILE A 26 -3.12 -14.90 4.84
C ILE A 26 -2.72 -14.44 3.44
N VAL A 27 -3.60 -13.67 2.79
CA VAL A 27 -3.30 -13.03 1.50
C VAL A 27 -2.96 -11.58 1.73
N PHE A 28 -1.80 -11.16 1.24
CA PHE A 28 -1.31 -9.78 1.28
C PHE A 28 -1.30 -9.18 -0.11
N GLN A 29 -1.72 -7.94 -0.19
CA GLN A 29 -1.69 -7.16 -1.42
C GLN A 29 -1.31 -5.72 -1.13
N SER A 30 -0.52 -5.11 -2.02
CA SER A 30 -0.18 -3.70 -1.97
C SER A 30 -0.35 -3.07 -3.34
N TYR A 31 -1.05 -1.92 -3.41
CA TYR A 31 -1.27 -1.14 -4.63
C TYR A 31 -1.72 -1.99 -5.83
N TYR A 32 -2.74 -2.84 -5.64
CA TYR A 32 -3.23 -3.76 -6.68
C TYR A 32 -2.16 -4.73 -7.20
N GLY A 33 -1.21 -5.11 -6.36
CA GLY A 33 -0.12 -6.02 -6.69
C GLY A 33 1.08 -5.36 -7.38
N ARG A 34 1.19 -4.03 -7.41
CA ARG A 34 2.28 -3.33 -8.10
C ARG A 34 3.63 -3.51 -7.44
N ALA A 35 3.68 -3.65 -6.11
CA ALA A 35 4.94 -3.73 -5.40
C ALA A 35 4.86 -4.58 -4.13
N TYR A 36 6.01 -5.13 -3.70
CA TYR A 36 6.19 -5.67 -2.35
C TYR A 36 6.56 -4.51 -1.42
N SER A 37 5.56 -3.82 -0.87
CA SER A 37 5.77 -2.55 -0.16
C SER A 37 4.67 -2.22 0.83
N ASP A 38 4.82 -1.08 1.50
CA ASP A 38 3.83 -0.45 2.38
C ASP A 38 3.44 -1.32 3.59
N ASN A 39 2.37 -0.94 4.30
CA ASN A 39 1.91 -1.61 5.51
C ASN A 39 1.75 -3.13 5.36
N PRO A 40 1.16 -3.66 4.27
CA PRO A 40 1.04 -5.10 4.09
C PRO A 40 2.38 -5.85 4.13
N LYS A 41 3.45 -5.26 3.55
CA LYS A 41 4.81 -5.82 3.61
C LYS A 41 5.30 -5.95 5.05
N TYR A 42 5.26 -4.86 5.82
CA TYR A 42 5.81 -4.85 7.17
C TYR A 42 5.01 -5.74 8.13
N ILE A 43 3.69 -5.84 7.94
CA ILE A 43 2.86 -6.81 8.68
C ILE A 43 3.29 -8.24 8.34
N ALA A 44 3.46 -8.56 7.06
CA ALA A 44 3.86 -9.90 6.62
C ALA A 44 5.26 -10.28 7.16
N GLU A 45 6.24 -9.37 7.07
CA GLU A 45 7.59 -9.58 7.59
C GLU A 45 7.61 -9.76 9.12
N LYS A 46 6.82 -8.98 9.85
CA LYS A 46 6.70 -9.11 11.30
C LYS A 46 6.08 -10.45 11.69
N LEU A 47 5.01 -10.85 11.01
CA LEU A 47 4.37 -12.16 11.24
C LEU A 47 5.33 -13.31 10.93
N ARG A 48 6.12 -13.22 9.85
CA ARG A 48 7.11 -14.25 9.53
C ARG A 48 8.14 -14.45 10.65
N LYS A 49 8.59 -13.35 11.26
CA LYS A 49 9.53 -13.39 12.40
C LYS A 49 8.96 -14.09 13.65
N THR A 50 7.65 -14.29 13.72
CA THR A 50 7.03 -15.00 14.87
C THR A 50 7.22 -16.52 14.84
N GLY A 51 7.69 -17.09 13.72
CA GLY A 51 7.85 -18.55 13.53
C GLY A 51 6.55 -19.34 13.51
N LYS A 52 5.38 -18.68 13.48
CA LYS A 52 4.09 -19.34 13.39
C LYS A 52 3.90 -20.02 12.02
N ASP A 53 3.20 -21.15 11.99
CA ASP A 53 2.80 -21.81 10.75
C ASP A 53 1.73 -20.99 10.02
N ILE A 54 2.19 -20.10 9.14
CA ILE A 54 1.36 -19.22 8.31
C ILE A 54 1.64 -19.49 6.84
N ASP A 55 0.60 -19.77 6.07
CA ASP A 55 0.64 -19.84 4.61
C ASP A 55 0.55 -18.42 4.04
N PHE A 56 1.72 -17.84 3.75
CA PHE A 56 1.83 -16.49 3.22
C PHE A 56 1.60 -16.44 1.71
N VAL A 57 0.63 -15.68 1.27
CA VAL A 57 0.34 -15.45 -0.15
C VAL A 57 0.50 -13.98 -0.47
N TRP A 58 1.37 -13.65 -1.44
CA TRP A 58 1.56 -12.29 -1.93
C TRP A 58 0.97 -12.12 -3.33
N VAL A 59 0.21 -11.05 -3.53
CA VAL A 59 -0.40 -10.74 -4.82
C VAL A 59 0.49 -9.80 -5.62
N THR A 60 0.80 -10.16 -6.88
CA THR A 60 1.52 -9.32 -7.86
C THR A 60 0.67 -9.02 -9.08
N ASN A 61 0.93 -7.91 -9.76
CA ASN A 61 0.34 -7.61 -11.07
C ASN A 61 1.22 -8.06 -12.25
N GLY A 62 2.41 -8.61 -11.96
CA GLY A 62 3.34 -9.12 -12.98
C GLY A 62 4.17 -8.04 -13.71
N VAL A 63 3.99 -6.75 -13.39
CA VAL A 63 4.75 -5.65 -14.03
C VAL A 63 6.14 -5.52 -13.40
N GLU A 64 6.22 -5.66 -12.10
CA GLU A 64 7.47 -5.76 -11.35
C GLU A 64 7.45 -7.12 -10.65
N GLU A 65 8.50 -7.92 -10.78
CA GLU A 65 8.61 -9.12 -9.93
C GLU A 65 8.72 -8.64 -8.48
N PRO A 66 7.69 -8.86 -7.64
CA PRO A 66 7.83 -8.51 -6.25
C PRO A 66 8.91 -9.44 -5.70
N LYS A 67 9.98 -8.86 -5.16
CA LYS A 67 10.98 -9.59 -4.38
C LYS A 67 10.35 -10.00 -3.03
N ALA A 68 9.27 -10.79 -3.12
CA ALA A 68 8.67 -11.39 -1.94
C ALA A 68 9.72 -12.32 -1.32
N PRO A 69 9.91 -12.30 0.01
CA PRO A 69 10.87 -13.18 0.67
C PRO A 69 10.57 -14.65 0.39
N GLU A 70 11.61 -15.47 0.53
CA GLU A 70 11.46 -16.92 0.50
C GLU A 70 10.37 -17.39 1.48
N GLY A 71 9.60 -18.40 1.09
CA GLY A 71 8.46 -18.90 1.85
C GLY A 71 7.11 -18.22 1.53
N PHE A 72 7.11 -17.16 0.71
CA PHE A 72 5.87 -16.59 0.20
C PHE A 72 5.46 -17.23 -1.12
N ARG A 73 4.20 -17.61 -1.24
CA ARG A 73 3.61 -17.98 -2.53
C ARG A 73 3.13 -16.74 -3.26
N VAL A 74 3.60 -16.52 -4.48
CA VAL A 74 3.23 -15.38 -5.29
C VAL A 74 2.10 -15.75 -6.26
N VAL A 75 1.10 -14.88 -6.39
CA VAL A 75 -0.04 -15.07 -7.29
C VAL A 75 -0.33 -13.81 -8.09
N LEU A 76 -0.67 -14.00 -9.37
CA LEU A 76 -0.97 -12.89 -10.27
C LEU A 76 -2.36 -12.32 -9.95
N PHE A 77 -2.44 -11.02 -9.76
CA PHE A 77 -3.67 -10.27 -9.54
C PHE A 77 -4.70 -10.55 -10.63
N ARG A 78 -5.95 -10.75 -10.24
CA ARG A 78 -7.07 -11.08 -11.13
C ARG A 78 -6.92 -12.42 -11.87
N SER A 79 -5.98 -13.30 -11.54
CA SER A 79 -5.95 -14.68 -12.06
C SER A 79 -7.01 -15.55 -11.36
N PHE A 80 -7.29 -16.72 -11.91
CA PHE A 80 -8.13 -17.72 -11.21
C PHE A 80 -7.47 -18.20 -9.91
N LYS A 81 -6.13 -18.31 -9.90
CA LYS A 81 -5.36 -18.64 -8.69
C LYS A 81 -5.53 -17.57 -7.62
N TYR A 82 -5.50 -16.27 -7.99
CA TYR A 82 -5.82 -15.19 -7.06
C TYR A 82 -7.21 -15.35 -6.44
N ILE A 83 -8.23 -15.65 -7.24
CA ILE A 83 -9.59 -15.86 -6.75
C ILE A 83 -9.65 -17.02 -5.77
N TYR A 84 -9.00 -18.13 -6.09
CA TYR A 84 -8.89 -19.30 -5.21
C TYR A 84 -8.23 -18.94 -3.87
N GLU A 85 -7.07 -18.24 -3.90
CA GLU A 85 -6.36 -17.86 -2.69
C GLU A 85 -7.19 -16.89 -1.82
N MET A 86 -7.80 -15.88 -2.43
CA MET A 86 -8.70 -14.96 -1.73
C MET A 86 -9.90 -15.69 -1.11
N SER A 87 -10.51 -16.64 -1.83
CA SER A 87 -11.69 -17.36 -1.36
C SER A 87 -11.40 -18.35 -0.22
N THR A 88 -10.16 -18.80 -0.10
CA THR A 88 -9.73 -19.80 0.89
C THR A 88 -8.84 -19.25 2.00
N ALA A 89 -8.42 -17.99 1.95
CA ALA A 89 -7.64 -17.36 3.00
C ALA A 89 -8.51 -16.98 4.21
N LYS A 90 -7.95 -17.12 5.41
CA LYS A 90 -8.58 -16.64 6.65
C LYS A 90 -8.53 -15.12 6.74
N ILE A 91 -7.41 -14.52 6.35
CA ILE A 91 -7.19 -13.09 6.48
C ILE A 91 -6.76 -12.51 5.14
N TRP A 92 -7.30 -11.34 4.83
CA TRP A 92 -6.84 -10.47 3.75
C TRP A 92 -6.23 -9.21 4.36
N VAL A 93 -5.07 -8.80 3.86
CA VAL A 93 -4.40 -7.53 4.24
C VAL A 93 -4.14 -6.74 2.97
N ASP A 94 -4.71 -5.55 2.85
CA ASP A 94 -4.56 -4.70 1.67
C ASP A 94 -4.46 -3.23 2.05
N ASN A 95 -3.84 -2.44 1.19
CA ASN A 95 -3.76 -0.99 1.33
C ASN A 95 -4.56 -0.22 0.27
N SER A 96 -5.30 -0.91 -0.57
CA SER A 96 -6.09 -0.34 -1.67
C SER A 96 -7.50 -0.92 -1.69
N ARG A 97 -8.46 -0.19 -2.29
CA ARG A 97 -9.84 -0.66 -2.44
C ARG A 97 -9.91 -1.92 -3.28
N LYS A 98 -10.67 -2.91 -2.86
CA LYS A 98 -10.93 -4.10 -3.67
C LYS A 98 -11.85 -3.76 -4.83
N GLU A 99 -11.45 -4.09 -6.05
CA GLU A 99 -12.30 -3.87 -7.23
C GLU A 99 -13.55 -4.76 -7.23
N TYR A 100 -13.36 -6.00 -6.85
CA TYR A 100 -14.41 -7.00 -6.73
C TYR A 100 -13.95 -8.08 -5.77
N CYS A 101 -14.73 -8.33 -4.75
CA CYS A 101 -14.49 -9.43 -3.86
C CYS A 101 -15.81 -9.94 -3.27
N MET A 102 -15.82 -11.17 -2.82
CA MET A 102 -16.92 -11.79 -2.10
C MET A 102 -16.36 -12.47 -0.85
N LYS A 103 -16.11 -11.65 0.18
CA LYS A 103 -15.65 -12.14 1.48
C LYS A 103 -16.70 -13.08 2.10
N LYS A 104 -16.25 -14.17 2.67
CA LYS A 104 -17.11 -15.08 3.47
C LYS A 104 -17.22 -14.54 4.90
N LYS A 105 -18.28 -14.91 5.62
CA LYS A 105 -18.49 -14.48 7.01
C LYS A 105 -17.36 -14.88 7.97
N ASN A 106 -16.70 -16.01 7.69
CA ASN A 106 -15.60 -16.53 8.51
C ASN A 106 -14.21 -16.09 8.05
N GLN A 107 -14.12 -15.16 7.09
CA GLN A 107 -12.89 -14.49 6.68
C GLN A 107 -12.79 -13.11 7.34
N TYR A 108 -11.58 -12.60 7.50
CA TYR A 108 -11.28 -11.31 8.09
C TYR A 108 -10.53 -10.42 7.10
N TYR A 109 -10.96 -9.17 6.89
CA TYR A 109 -10.33 -8.23 5.99
C TYR A 109 -9.82 -7.00 6.75
N MET A 110 -8.49 -6.87 6.79
CA MET A 110 -7.79 -5.71 7.31
C MET A 110 -7.45 -4.76 6.17
N GLN A 111 -8.02 -3.57 6.20
CA GLN A 111 -7.66 -2.47 5.31
C GLN A 111 -6.65 -1.56 6.03
N THR A 112 -5.44 -1.48 5.50
CA THR A 112 -4.38 -0.65 6.11
C THR A 112 -4.33 0.75 5.53
N TRP A 113 -5.00 0.96 4.40
CA TRP A 113 -4.84 2.12 3.57
C TRP A 113 -3.37 2.41 3.25
N HIS A 114 -3.09 3.50 2.54
CA HIS A 114 -1.72 3.86 2.10
C HIS A 114 -1.37 5.31 2.42
N GLY A 115 -2.29 6.08 3.00
CA GLY A 115 -2.09 7.41 3.52
C GLY A 115 -2.31 7.46 5.04
N GLY A 116 -1.64 8.39 5.70
CA GLY A 116 -1.96 8.76 7.07
C GLY A 116 -3.01 9.88 7.07
N PHE A 117 -2.63 11.05 7.62
CA PHE A 117 -3.47 12.23 7.55
C PHE A 117 -3.50 12.80 6.12
N ALA A 118 -4.69 13.11 5.61
CA ALA A 118 -4.88 13.70 4.29
C ALA A 118 -5.12 15.22 4.40
N PHE A 119 -4.24 16.03 3.80
CA PHE A 119 -4.50 17.46 3.61
C PHE A 119 -5.52 17.72 2.49
N LYS A 120 -5.75 16.76 1.63
CA LYS A 120 -6.76 16.80 0.57
C LYS A 120 -8.04 16.15 1.05
N LYS A 121 -9.18 16.74 0.66
CA LYS A 121 -10.46 16.05 0.75
C LYS A 121 -10.40 14.76 -0.07
N VAL A 122 -10.89 13.68 0.48
CA VAL A 122 -10.83 12.34 -0.13
C VAL A 122 -12.16 11.64 -0.04
N GLU A 123 -12.36 10.65 -0.88
CA GLU A 123 -13.48 9.71 -0.81
C GLU A 123 -14.85 10.44 -0.76
N ARG A 124 -15.64 10.23 0.28
CA ARG A 124 -16.97 10.83 0.46
C ARG A 124 -16.97 12.36 0.46
N ALA A 125 -15.91 12.99 1.01
CA ALA A 125 -15.79 14.45 1.03
C ALA A 125 -15.71 15.08 -0.37
N VAL A 126 -15.41 14.29 -1.40
CA VAL A 126 -15.38 14.69 -2.82
C VAL A 126 -16.21 13.74 -3.68
N GLU A 127 -17.24 13.11 -3.14
CA GLU A 127 -18.06 12.09 -3.82
C GLU A 127 -18.62 12.59 -5.16
N LYS A 128 -18.96 13.87 -5.24
CA LYS A 128 -19.50 14.50 -6.46
C LYS A 128 -18.50 14.51 -7.63
N ASP A 129 -17.21 14.53 -7.31
CA ASP A 129 -16.12 14.58 -8.30
C ASP A 129 -15.60 13.19 -8.66
N LEU A 130 -16.10 12.15 -7.99
CA LEU A 130 -15.69 10.76 -8.20
C LEU A 130 -16.58 10.07 -9.23
N ALA A 131 -15.97 9.19 -10.01
CA ALA A 131 -16.74 8.34 -10.92
C ALA A 131 -17.75 7.48 -10.14
N PRO A 132 -19.04 7.40 -10.54
CA PRO A 132 -20.07 6.64 -9.82
C PRO A 132 -19.71 5.17 -9.60
N ARG A 133 -18.99 4.58 -10.56
CA ARG A 133 -18.47 3.21 -10.46
C ARG A 133 -17.48 3.07 -9.31
N TYR A 134 -16.59 4.05 -9.13
CA TYR A 134 -15.63 4.06 -8.03
C TYR A 134 -16.34 4.15 -6.68
N VAL A 135 -17.29 5.07 -6.54
CA VAL A 135 -18.09 5.25 -5.32
C VAL A 135 -18.80 3.94 -4.93
N LYS A 136 -19.45 3.29 -5.89
CA LYS A 136 -20.09 1.98 -5.66
C LYS A 136 -19.11 0.92 -5.20
N GLN A 137 -17.92 0.90 -5.79
CA GLN A 137 -16.84 -0.01 -5.39
C GLN A 137 -16.33 0.30 -3.99
N ALA A 138 -16.10 1.58 -3.66
CA ALA A 138 -15.60 2.03 -2.37
C ALA A 138 -16.56 1.71 -1.23
N LYS A 139 -17.87 1.96 -1.42
CA LYS A 139 -18.93 1.60 -0.47
C LYS A 139 -18.95 0.08 -0.21
N ARG A 140 -18.90 -0.72 -1.26
CA ARG A 140 -18.86 -2.18 -1.15
C ARG A 140 -17.60 -2.71 -0.47
N ASP A 141 -16.45 -2.11 -0.74
CA ASP A 141 -15.20 -2.47 -0.08
C ASP A 141 -15.25 -2.14 1.42
N ALA A 142 -15.80 -0.96 1.76
CA ALA A 142 -16.01 -0.56 3.15
C ALA A 142 -16.94 -1.53 3.91
N GLU A 143 -18.03 -1.99 3.30
CA GLU A 143 -18.95 -2.99 3.88
C GLU A 143 -18.27 -4.34 4.18
N GLN A 144 -17.25 -4.70 3.42
CA GLN A 144 -16.52 -5.97 3.60
C GLN A 144 -15.30 -5.86 4.50
N THR A 145 -14.87 -4.65 4.81
CA THR A 145 -13.73 -4.38 5.70
C THR A 145 -14.14 -4.62 7.15
N ASP A 146 -13.40 -5.48 7.85
CA ASP A 146 -13.64 -5.74 9.28
C ASP A 146 -12.89 -4.74 10.14
N VAL A 147 -11.66 -4.35 9.76
CA VAL A 147 -10.87 -3.38 10.50
C VAL A 147 -10.10 -2.45 9.57
N MET A 148 -10.05 -1.17 9.91
CA MET A 148 -9.13 -0.19 9.30
C MET A 148 -8.01 0.18 10.26
N LEU A 149 -6.78 0.16 9.77
CA LEU A 149 -5.60 0.58 10.52
C LEU A 149 -5.44 2.10 10.46
N SER A 150 -5.29 2.76 11.60
CA SER A 150 -5.12 4.21 11.71
C SER A 150 -3.86 4.57 12.50
N ASN A 151 -3.25 5.71 12.14
CA ASN A 151 -2.07 6.24 12.79
C ASN A 151 -2.32 7.46 13.67
N SER A 152 -3.54 7.99 13.69
CA SER A 152 -3.87 9.18 14.47
C SER A 152 -5.38 9.33 14.67
N ASN A 153 -5.78 10.15 15.64
CA ASN A 153 -7.18 10.53 15.82
C ASN A 153 -7.74 11.25 14.59
N ALA A 154 -6.93 12.08 13.92
CA ALA A 154 -7.33 12.76 12.69
C ALA A 154 -7.62 11.77 11.56
N SER A 155 -6.76 10.76 11.34
CA SER A 155 -7.01 9.72 10.35
C SER A 155 -8.23 8.87 10.71
N SER A 156 -8.41 8.55 11.99
CA SER A 156 -9.58 7.80 12.48
C SER A 156 -10.88 8.57 12.20
N LYS A 157 -10.88 9.88 12.40
CA LYS A 157 -12.02 10.76 12.08
C LYS A 157 -12.31 10.72 10.57
N VAL A 158 -11.32 10.92 9.72
CA VAL A 158 -11.47 10.85 8.25
C VAL A 158 -12.04 9.49 7.81
N TYR A 159 -11.57 8.39 8.40
CA TYR A 159 -12.11 7.07 8.05
C TYR A 159 -13.59 6.91 8.44
N ARG A 160 -14.02 7.49 9.56
CA ARG A 160 -15.43 7.49 9.98
C ARG A 160 -16.31 8.35 9.07
N GLU A 161 -15.85 9.54 8.75
CA GLU A 161 -16.65 10.54 8.05
C GLU A 161 -16.66 10.33 6.54
N ASP A 162 -15.50 9.98 5.94
CA ASP A 162 -15.31 10.04 4.49
C ASP A 162 -15.20 8.69 3.80
N PHE A 163 -14.91 7.60 4.51
CA PHE A 163 -14.64 6.29 3.87
C PHE A 163 -15.88 5.39 3.73
N TRP A 164 -17.08 5.90 4.04
CA TRP A 164 -18.32 5.10 4.15
C TRP A 164 -18.16 3.88 5.07
N TYR A 165 -17.28 3.99 6.07
CA TYR A 165 -16.86 2.90 6.93
C TYR A 165 -17.37 3.08 8.36
N ASN A 166 -18.06 2.05 8.88
CA ASN A 166 -18.62 2.06 10.24
C ASN A 166 -18.04 0.93 11.13
N GLY A 167 -17.05 0.18 10.60
CA GLY A 167 -16.44 -0.93 11.33
C GLY A 167 -15.41 -0.48 12.37
N GLU A 168 -14.60 -1.44 12.82
CA GLU A 168 -13.54 -1.20 13.80
C GLU A 168 -12.39 -0.39 13.19
N ILE A 169 -11.88 0.60 13.94
CA ILE A 169 -10.66 1.33 13.62
C ILE A 169 -9.61 0.97 14.68
N LEU A 170 -8.47 0.46 14.24
CA LEU A 170 -7.34 0.09 15.08
C LEU A 170 -6.29 1.22 15.08
N PRO A 171 -6.20 2.05 16.14
CA PRO A 171 -5.30 3.21 16.19
C PRO A 171 -3.90 2.81 16.69
N LYS A 172 -3.22 1.93 15.95
CA LYS A 172 -1.91 1.36 16.33
C LYS A 172 -0.73 1.86 15.50
N GLY A 173 -0.93 2.90 14.70
CA GLY A 173 0.11 3.41 13.81
C GLY A 173 0.10 2.73 12.44
N LEU A 174 1.11 3.04 11.64
CA LEU A 174 1.32 2.44 10.32
C LEU A 174 2.58 1.57 10.36
N PRO A 175 2.49 0.25 10.20
CA PRO A 175 3.62 -0.67 10.29
C PRO A 175 4.83 -0.30 9.43
N ARG A 176 4.61 0.35 8.28
CA ARG A 176 5.70 0.86 7.43
C ARG A 176 6.58 1.91 8.12
N ASN A 177 6.04 2.62 9.12
CA ASN A 177 6.78 3.66 9.84
C ASN A 177 7.69 3.08 10.93
N ASP A 178 7.49 1.81 11.35
CA ASP A 178 8.37 1.15 12.32
C ASP A 178 9.82 1.18 11.84
N ARG A 179 10.03 1.10 10.51
CA ARG A 179 11.35 1.17 9.90
C ARG A 179 12.10 2.50 10.13
N LEU A 180 11.39 3.56 10.47
CA LEU A 180 11.99 4.85 10.82
C LEU A 180 12.64 4.85 12.20
N PHE A 181 12.33 3.85 13.03
CA PHE A 181 12.84 3.68 14.39
C PHE A 181 13.68 2.39 14.56
N ASP A 182 13.39 1.39 13.74
CA ASP A 182 14.04 0.07 13.74
C ASP A 182 14.98 -0.04 12.54
N PHE A 183 16.11 0.70 12.57
CA PHE A 183 17.17 0.63 11.57
C PHE A 183 18.54 0.58 12.25
N THR A 184 19.52 0.00 11.56
CA THR A 184 20.91 -0.14 12.01
C THR A 184 21.83 0.78 11.20
N ASP A 185 23.04 1.01 11.70
CA ASP A 185 24.08 1.72 10.95
C ASP A 185 24.42 0.98 9.63
N GLU A 186 24.32 -0.35 9.62
CA GLU A 186 24.49 -1.15 8.42
C GLU A 186 23.39 -0.88 7.37
N ASP A 187 22.13 -0.72 7.79
CA ASP A 187 21.05 -0.31 6.90
C ASP A 187 21.36 1.05 6.25
N VAL A 188 21.86 2.00 7.03
CA VAL A 188 22.24 3.32 6.53
C VAL A 188 23.37 3.23 5.50
N LYS A 189 24.43 2.45 5.79
CA LYS A 189 25.55 2.20 4.87
C LYS A 189 25.06 1.56 3.58
N ASN A 190 24.23 0.52 3.67
CA ASN A 190 23.69 -0.18 2.50
C ASN A 190 22.83 0.74 1.61
N ILE A 191 22.00 1.59 2.22
CA ILE A 191 21.19 2.58 1.49
C ILE A 191 22.11 3.60 0.79
N ARG A 192 23.10 4.16 1.50
CA ARG A 192 24.02 5.13 0.92
C ARG A 192 24.83 4.53 -0.23
N SER A 193 25.32 3.30 -0.06
CA SER A 193 26.05 2.55 -1.09
C SER A 193 25.16 2.31 -2.32
N SER A 194 23.93 1.88 -2.13
CA SER A 194 22.99 1.64 -3.24
C SER A 194 22.65 2.91 -4.02
N LEU A 195 22.67 4.06 -3.36
CA LEU A 195 22.44 5.38 -3.96
C LEU A 195 23.75 6.03 -4.44
N LYS A 196 24.91 5.39 -4.25
CA LYS A 196 26.25 5.90 -4.60
C LYS A 196 26.52 7.28 -3.96
N ILE A 197 26.23 7.38 -2.64
CA ILE A 197 26.37 8.59 -1.86
C ILE A 197 27.45 8.40 -0.80
N GLU A 198 28.46 9.26 -0.81
CA GLU A 198 29.54 9.27 0.16
C GLU A 198 29.01 9.62 1.58
N ASN A 199 29.72 9.17 2.63
CA ASN A 199 29.23 9.30 4.01
C ASN A 199 29.21 10.74 4.53
N ASP A 200 30.08 11.62 4.03
CA ASP A 200 30.20 13.03 4.40
C ASP A 200 29.14 13.94 3.73
N ILE A 201 28.43 13.40 2.74
CA ILE A 201 27.40 14.16 2.02
C ILE A 201 26.11 14.22 2.84
N ARG A 202 25.62 15.43 3.06
CA ARG A 202 24.29 15.70 3.62
C ARG A 202 23.23 15.64 2.52
N LEU A 203 22.01 15.22 2.87
CA LEU A 203 20.96 14.98 1.89
C LEU A 203 19.74 15.85 2.15
N LEU A 204 19.22 16.46 1.09
CA LEU A 204 17.89 17.07 1.04
C LEU A 204 16.98 16.19 0.18
N LEU A 205 15.86 15.74 0.72
CA LEU A 205 14.83 15.07 -0.08
C LEU A 205 13.87 16.11 -0.69
N TYR A 206 13.84 16.19 -2.01
CA TYR A 206 12.87 16.99 -2.76
C TYR A 206 11.82 16.08 -3.40
N ALA A 207 10.60 16.06 -2.86
CA ALA A 207 9.53 15.17 -3.26
C ALA A 207 8.22 15.96 -3.53
N PRO A 208 8.16 16.79 -4.56
CA PRO A 208 6.99 17.59 -4.87
C PRO A 208 5.81 16.73 -5.32
N THR A 209 4.60 17.21 -5.02
CA THR A 209 3.37 16.51 -5.39
C THR A 209 3.08 16.67 -6.88
N PHE A 210 2.39 15.67 -7.45
CA PHE A 210 1.90 15.71 -8.82
C PHE A 210 0.99 16.92 -9.09
N ARG A 211 1.16 17.52 -10.27
CA ARG A 211 0.28 18.57 -10.82
C ARG A 211 -0.19 18.11 -12.19
N LYS A 212 -1.51 17.92 -12.35
CA LYS A 212 -2.11 17.33 -13.54
C LYS A 212 -1.73 18.05 -14.84
N ASP A 213 -1.62 19.37 -14.77
CA ASP A 213 -1.48 20.23 -15.94
C ASP A 213 -0.05 20.76 -16.17
N HIS A 214 0.91 20.37 -15.32
CA HIS A 214 2.26 20.96 -15.34
C HIS A 214 3.40 19.95 -15.59
N GLY A 215 3.18 18.66 -15.49
CA GLY A 215 4.22 17.66 -15.72
C GLY A 215 5.53 18.00 -15.00
N PHE A 216 6.65 17.99 -15.72
CA PHE A 216 7.97 18.35 -15.18
C PHE A 216 8.10 19.84 -14.81
N GLN A 217 7.26 20.72 -15.34
CA GLN A 217 7.28 22.14 -15.02
C GLN A 217 6.92 22.43 -13.54
N ALA A 218 6.34 21.48 -12.85
CA ALA A 218 6.11 21.56 -11.40
C ALA A 218 7.40 21.43 -10.57
N TYR A 219 8.52 21.05 -11.18
CA TYR A 219 9.81 20.83 -10.52
C TYR A 219 10.73 22.04 -10.75
N THR A 220 10.37 23.17 -10.15
CA THR A 220 11.00 24.48 -10.40
C THR A 220 12.18 24.79 -9.48
N LEU A 221 12.60 23.87 -8.61
CA LEU A 221 13.71 24.11 -7.69
C LEU A 221 15.03 24.24 -8.46
N ASP A 222 15.72 25.34 -8.27
CA ASP A 222 17.13 25.49 -8.68
C ASP A 222 18.01 24.69 -7.71
N TYR A 223 18.42 23.49 -8.16
CA TYR A 223 19.13 22.53 -7.33
C TYR A 223 20.50 23.04 -6.89
N GLU A 224 21.25 23.69 -7.78
CA GLU A 224 22.58 24.23 -7.46
C GLU A 224 22.50 25.38 -6.46
N ARG A 225 21.59 26.30 -6.69
CA ARG A 225 21.36 27.42 -5.77
C ARG A 225 20.91 26.93 -4.41
N CYS A 226 20.07 25.91 -4.38
CA CYS A 226 19.60 25.29 -3.15
C CYS A 226 20.77 24.63 -2.38
N CYS A 227 21.61 23.84 -3.05
CA CYS A 227 22.79 23.23 -2.42
C CYS A 227 23.75 24.29 -1.86
N ARG A 228 24.09 25.34 -2.64
CA ARG A 228 24.94 26.45 -2.17
C ARG A 228 24.35 27.17 -0.95
N ALA A 229 23.04 27.37 -0.92
CA ALA A 229 22.37 27.98 0.22
C ALA A 229 22.43 27.09 1.48
N LEU A 230 22.28 25.77 1.33
CA LEU A 230 22.39 24.79 2.41
C LEU A 230 23.83 24.71 2.95
N GLU A 231 24.82 24.69 2.05
CA GLU A 231 26.26 24.71 2.41
C GLU A 231 26.61 25.97 3.19
N LYS A 232 26.17 27.14 2.71
CA LYS A 232 26.37 28.41 3.39
C LYS A 232 25.71 28.44 4.78
N ARG A 233 24.51 27.88 4.92
CA ARG A 233 23.73 27.96 6.17
C ARG A 233 24.13 26.93 7.19
N PHE A 234 24.43 25.69 6.76
CA PHE A 234 24.59 24.55 7.64
C PHE A 234 25.98 23.90 7.54
N GLY A 235 26.84 24.35 6.64
CA GLY A 235 28.14 23.75 6.35
C GLY A 235 28.07 22.38 5.70
N GLY A 236 29.23 21.82 5.35
CA GLY A 236 29.36 20.52 4.71
C GLY A 236 28.92 20.54 3.24
N LYS A 237 28.97 19.39 2.60
CA LYS A 237 28.54 19.18 1.20
C LYS A 237 27.12 18.66 1.17
N TRP A 238 26.33 19.11 0.20
CA TRP A 238 24.93 18.72 0.07
C TRP A 238 24.62 18.12 -1.30
N LYS A 239 23.77 17.09 -1.31
CA LYS A 239 23.14 16.55 -2.52
C LYS A 239 21.63 16.50 -2.35
N ILE A 240 20.91 16.67 -3.45
CA ILE A 240 19.44 16.56 -3.47
C ILE A 240 19.03 15.19 -3.98
N LEU A 241 18.22 14.50 -3.18
CA LEU A 241 17.49 13.30 -3.61
C LEU A 241 16.17 13.75 -4.21
N LEU A 242 16.02 13.56 -5.51
CA LEU A 242 14.76 13.84 -6.21
C LEU A 242 13.86 12.62 -6.21
N ARG A 243 12.68 12.74 -5.62
CA ARG A 243 11.63 11.73 -5.67
C ARG A 243 10.50 12.20 -6.56
N LEU A 244 10.51 11.78 -7.82
CA LEU A 244 9.42 12.06 -8.74
C LEU A 244 8.13 11.35 -8.33
N HIS A 245 7.00 11.98 -8.67
CA HIS A 245 5.71 11.32 -8.49
C HIS A 245 5.54 10.20 -9.53
N PRO A 246 4.92 9.04 -9.18
CA PRO A 246 4.78 7.90 -10.11
C PRO A 246 3.99 8.16 -11.40
N ASN A 247 3.31 9.30 -11.49
CA ASN A 247 2.56 9.71 -12.68
C ASN A 247 3.34 10.65 -13.63
N ILE A 248 4.65 10.82 -13.38
CA ILE A 248 5.55 11.62 -14.23
C ILE A 248 6.49 10.72 -14.99
#